data_b63287842f5d12e326fda80fdc2dba15
#
_entry.id   b63287842f5d12e326fda80fdc2dba15
#
_cell.length_a   1.000
_cell.length_b   1.000
_cell.length_c   1.000
_cell.angle_alpha   90.00
_cell.angle_beta   90.00
_cell.angle_gamma   90.00
#
_symmetry.space_group_name_H-M   'P 1'
#
loop_
_entity.id
_entity.type
_entity.pdbx_description
1 polymer ?
#
loop_
_entity_poly.entity_id
_entity_poly.type
_entity_poly.pdbx_seq_one_letter_code
_entity_poly.pdbx_strand_id
1 'polypeptide(L)'
;MRRKGKYIYIYIYIMPEPVSIHQNDKVLFLREEEDHAQNQLEADYEKCLNELAKTISGKNRNVSGDISWEDQFKTLHEYVDELNLRHFLETQSNAIHVAGTKGKGSTCAFCESVLLENKVKNVGLFTSPHLVDVRERFRINGEPVGKREFIEAFWWTKTTIENELKMELPAYFRFLFLLGLKIFKDAGTECLILEVGLGGRLDATNCVREPKVVAVTSLGLDHVEVLGDTIEKIAWEKAGIFKNKTRAFTSPQVPEAMKSLERKKEEVGCELVVARQIDLDGNDEDGNNTGGEEKVELGLSGPHQRINASLAVELVKEWARKTKHRGILAELEKEREKKPEAKLVLPDTFRRGLEKTRWPGREQIVRDEHSKNLTFYLDGAHTEESMRPGAEWFSAHVNAK
;
A
#
# COMPACT_ATOMS: atom_id res chain seq x y z
N MET A 1 -28.29 4.61 -23.63
CA MET A 1 -27.25 5.67 -23.61
C MET A 1 -26.29 5.41 -22.47
N ARG A 2 -25.15 4.81 -22.74
CA ARG A 2 -24.12 4.52 -21.73
C ARG A 2 -23.23 5.73 -21.57
N ARG A 3 -23.24 6.39 -20.41
CA ARG A 3 -22.29 7.46 -20.07
C ARG A 3 -20.95 6.81 -19.69
N LYS A 4 -19.94 7.00 -20.53
CA LYS A 4 -18.54 6.71 -20.21
C LYS A 4 -18.10 7.72 -19.14
N GLY A 5 -17.69 7.25 -17.97
CA GLY A 5 -17.07 8.09 -16.96
C GLY A 5 -15.75 8.67 -17.51
N LYS A 6 -15.67 9.98 -17.58
CA LYS A 6 -14.43 10.70 -17.87
C LYS A 6 -13.76 11.00 -16.53
N TYR A 7 -12.60 10.43 -16.30
CA TYR A 7 -11.71 10.86 -15.22
C TYR A 7 -11.08 12.19 -15.66
N ILE A 8 -11.27 13.25 -14.88
CA ILE A 8 -10.60 14.52 -15.10
C ILE A 8 -9.32 14.50 -14.28
N TYR A 9 -8.17 14.38 -14.96
CA TYR A 9 -6.86 14.59 -14.37
C TYR A 9 -6.51 16.07 -14.59
N ILE A 10 -6.31 16.83 -13.52
CA ILE A 10 -5.80 18.20 -13.61
C ILE A 10 -4.29 18.13 -13.48
N TYR A 11 -3.58 18.33 -14.59
CA TYR A 11 -2.13 18.53 -14.59
C TYR A 11 -1.85 20.02 -14.37
N ILE A 12 -1.17 20.36 -13.29
CA ILE A 12 -0.62 21.71 -13.10
C ILE A 12 0.87 21.64 -13.39
N TYR A 13 1.27 22.22 -14.50
CA TYR A 13 2.67 22.40 -14.86
C TYR A 13 3.12 23.74 -14.30
N ILE A 14 4.12 23.76 -13.41
CA ILE A 14 4.75 24.98 -12.91
C ILE A 14 6.11 25.11 -13.55
N MET A 15 6.28 26.14 -14.37
CA MET A 15 7.58 26.53 -14.90
C MET A 15 8.30 27.41 -13.85
N PRO A 16 9.58 27.18 -13.52
CA PRO A 16 10.32 28.08 -12.68
C PRO A 16 10.79 29.33 -13.47
N GLU A 17 10.68 30.50 -12.85
CA GLU A 17 11.21 31.75 -13.40
C GLU A 17 12.75 31.78 -13.30
N PRO A 18 13.44 32.48 -14.23
CA PRO A 18 14.89 32.54 -14.27
C PRO A 18 15.46 33.50 -13.23
N VAL A 19 16.40 33.02 -12.44
CA VAL A 19 17.21 33.81 -11.50
C VAL A 19 18.46 34.35 -12.22
N SER A 20 18.75 35.62 -12.05
CA SER A 20 19.88 36.32 -12.66
C SER A 20 21.24 35.87 -12.10
N ILE A 21 22.24 35.75 -12.98
CA ILE A 21 23.57 35.17 -12.74
C ILE A 21 24.60 36.26 -12.58
N HIS A 22 25.47 36.13 -11.55
CA HIS A 22 26.87 36.52 -11.59
C HIS A 22 27.69 35.69 -10.61
N GLN A 23 28.71 35.05 -11.13
CA GLN A 23 29.99 34.56 -10.62
C GLN A 23 30.27 33.04 -10.69
N ASN A 24 31.37 32.77 -11.42
CA ASN A 24 32.25 31.61 -11.49
C ASN A 24 32.00 30.55 -12.57
N ASP A 25 32.86 30.57 -13.59
CA ASP A 25 32.89 29.62 -14.73
C ASP A 25 32.94 28.13 -14.32
N LYS A 26 33.57 27.79 -13.20
CA LYS A 26 33.59 26.43 -12.66
C LYS A 26 32.23 25.97 -12.12
N VAL A 27 31.49 26.88 -11.53
CA VAL A 27 30.11 26.58 -11.02
C VAL A 27 29.13 26.46 -12.15
N LEU A 28 29.33 27.23 -13.24
CA LEU A 28 28.52 27.09 -14.47
C LEU A 28 28.73 25.74 -15.15
N PHE A 29 29.98 25.28 -15.29
CA PHE A 29 30.29 24.00 -15.94
C PHE A 29 29.72 22.81 -15.17
N LEU A 30 29.82 22.82 -13.84
CA LEU A 30 29.22 21.79 -12.99
C LEU A 30 27.68 21.81 -13.06
N ARG A 31 27.07 23.00 -13.15
CA ARG A 31 25.60 23.11 -13.34
C ARG A 31 25.14 22.60 -14.70
N GLU A 32 25.87 22.91 -15.79
CA GLU A 32 25.54 22.41 -17.11
C GLU A 32 25.65 20.86 -17.19
N GLU A 33 26.64 20.25 -16.52
CA GLU A 33 26.76 18.80 -16.43
C GLU A 33 25.63 18.18 -15.58
N GLU A 34 25.26 18.81 -14.46
CA GLU A 34 24.15 18.38 -13.62
C GLU A 34 22.81 18.52 -14.37
N ASP A 35 22.57 19.63 -15.05
CA ASP A 35 21.38 19.86 -15.86
C ASP A 35 21.28 18.86 -17.02
N HIS A 36 22.40 18.55 -17.68
CA HIS A 36 22.44 17.56 -18.74
C HIS A 36 22.17 16.14 -18.21
N ALA A 37 22.75 15.77 -17.09
CA ALA A 37 22.50 14.47 -16.44
C ALA A 37 21.04 14.35 -15.98
N GLN A 38 20.46 15.41 -15.43
CA GLN A 38 19.06 15.45 -15.04
C GLN A 38 18.13 15.33 -16.24
N ASN A 39 18.38 16.07 -17.33
CA ASN A 39 17.59 15.99 -18.57
C ASN A 39 17.67 14.58 -19.19
N GLN A 40 18.84 13.92 -19.14
CA GLN A 40 19.00 12.56 -19.62
C GLN A 40 18.19 11.57 -18.76
N LEU A 41 18.20 11.72 -17.43
CA LEU A 41 17.44 10.91 -16.50
C LEU A 41 15.92 11.02 -16.77
N GLU A 42 15.42 12.24 -16.99
CA GLU A 42 14.01 12.46 -17.37
C GLU A 42 13.67 11.78 -18.69
N ALA A 43 14.51 11.94 -19.72
CA ALA A 43 14.30 11.32 -21.03
C ALA A 43 14.29 9.79 -20.94
N ASP A 44 15.16 9.19 -20.14
CA ASP A 44 15.20 7.74 -19.95
C ASP A 44 14.01 7.24 -19.13
N TYR A 45 13.53 8.02 -18.16
CA TYR A 45 12.32 7.72 -17.42
C TYR A 45 11.08 7.76 -18.34
N GLU A 46 10.94 8.79 -19.19
CA GLU A 46 9.86 8.89 -20.17
C GLU A 46 9.85 7.70 -21.16
N LYS A 47 11.02 7.22 -21.56
CA LYS A 47 11.11 5.99 -22.36
C LYS A 47 10.51 4.78 -21.63
N CYS A 48 10.82 4.62 -20.33
CA CYS A 48 10.23 3.56 -19.51
C CYS A 48 8.70 3.69 -19.45
N LEU A 49 8.16 4.90 -19.22
CA LEU A 49 6.72 5.13 -19.17
C LEU A 49 6.04 4.81 -20.51
N ASN A 50 6.66 5.18 -21.63
CA ASN A 50 6.13 4.89 -22.96
C ASN A 50 6.12 3.38 -23.25
N GLU A 51 7.15 2.64 -22.85
CA GLU A 51 7.17 1.18 -22.96
C GLU A 51 6.15 0.52 -22.02
N LEU A 52 6.03 1.01 -20.79
CA LEU A 52 5.06 0.54 -19.83
C LEU A 52 3.61 0.73 -20.34
N ALA A 53 3.33 1.87 -20.96
CA ALA A 53 2.02 2.15 -21.55
C ALA A 53 1.60 1.13 -22.62
N LYS A 54 2.54 0.54 -23.33
CA LYS A 54 2.26 -0.54 -24.31
C LYS A 54 1.70 -1.81 -23.66
N THR A 55 1.98 -2.05 -22.39
CA THR A 55 1.45 -3.20 -21.64
C THR A 55 -0.02 -2.99 -21.23
N ILE A 56 -0.53 -1.75 -21.28
CA ILE A 56 -1.93 -1.39 -20.97
C ILE A 56 -2.82 -1.68 -22.18
N SER A 57 -2.28 -1.57 -23.40
CA SER A 57 -3.06 -1.66 -24.62
C SER A 57 -3.53 -3.07 -24.93
N GLY A 58 -4.83 -3.25 -24.93
CA GLY A 58 -5.77 -4.17 -25.57
C GLY A 58 -5.41 -5.64 -25.86
N LYS A 59 -4.20 -5.96 -26.21
CA LYS A 59 -3.79 -7.33 -26.52
C LYS A 59 -3.69 -8.25 -25.28
N ASN A 60 -3.49 -7.67 -24.10
CA ASN A 60 -3.36 -8.38 -22.83
C ASN A 60 -4.59 -8.23 -21.90
N ARG A 61 -5.66 -7.58 -22.36
CA ARG A 61 -6.97 -7.78 -21.75
C ARG A 61 -7.52 -9.07 -22.34
N ASN A 62 -8.09 -9.93 -21.50
CA ASN A 62 -8.86 -11.10 -21.96
C ASN A 62 -10.07 -10.69 -22.82
N VAL A 63 -9.85 -9.95 -23.91
CA VAL A 63 -10.84 -9.62 -24.92
C VAL A 63 -10.98 -10.78 -25.89
N SER A 64 -10.01 -11.68 -25.95
CA SER A 64 -10.02 -12.88 -26.80
C SER A 64 -10.49 -14.16 -26.12
N GLY A 65 -10.87 -14.14 -24.83
CA GLY A 65 -11.49 -15.30 -24.17
C GLY A 65 -10.63 -16.55 -23.97
N ASP A 66 -9.36 -16.52 -24.38
CA ASP A 66 -8.59 -17.75 -24.55
C ASP A 66 -7.75 -18.18 -23.35
N ILE A 67 -7.48 -17.27 -22.36
CA ILE A 67 -6.66 -17.61 -21.19
C ILE A 67 -7.42 -17.24 -19.91
N SER A 68 -7.66 -18.23 -19.03
CA SER A 68 -8.34 -18.03 -17.77
C SER A 68 -7.52 -17.17 -16.79
N TRP A 69 -8.19 -16.57 -15.78
CA TRP A 69 -7.50 -15.85 -14.69
C TRP A 69 -6.55 -16.78 -13.91
N GLU A 70 -6.94 -18.04 -13.74
CA GLU A 70 -6.15 -19.09 -13.10
C GLU A 70 -4.87 -19.39 -13.88
N ASP A 71 -4.95 -19.53 -15.22
CA ASP A 71 -3.78 -19.78 -16.06
C ASP A 71 -2.83 -18.59 -16.06
N GLN A 72 -3.37 -17.38 -16.14
CA GLN A 72 -2.55 -16.17 -16.05
C GLN A 72 -1.86 -16.02 -14.68
N PHE A 73 -2.51 -16.46 -13.60
CA PHE A 73 -1.91 -16.47 -12.27
C PHE A 73 -0.84 -17.55 -12.17
N LYS A 74 -1.05 -18.73 -12.78
CA LYS A 74 -0.06 -19.79 -12.86
C LYS A 74 1.18 -19.33 -13.63
N THR A 75 1.01 -18.71 -14.81
CA THR A 75 2.11 -18.14 -15.58
C THR A 75 2.89 -17.08 -14.81
N LEU A 76 2.21 -16.30 -13.95
CA LEU A 76 2.92 -15.34 -13.11
C LEU A 76 3.89 -16.01 -12.14
N HIS A 77 3.55 -17.17 -11.60
CA HIS A 77 4.48 -17.96 -10.79
C HIS A 77 5.71 -18.38 -11.58
N GLU A 78 5.56 -18.74 -12.86
CA GLU A 78 6.67 -19.08 -13.76
C GLU A 78 7.59 -17.87 -13.94
N TYR A 79 7.06 -16.66 -14.20
CA TYR A 79 7.89 -15.43 -14.25
C TYR A 79 8.65 -15.18 -12.94
N VAL A 80 8.02 -15.34 -11.80
CA VAL A 80 8.68 -15.13 -10.49
C VAL A 80 9.84 -16.12 -10.31
N ASP A 81 9.66 -17.36 -10.74
CA ASP A 81 10.67 -18.41 -10.65
C ASP A 81 11.81 -18.19 -11.65
N GLU A 82 11.52 -17.94 -12.92
CA GLU A 82 12.49 -17.71 -14.00
C GLU A 82 13.32 -16.43 -13.79
N LEU A 83 12.71 -15.37 -13.23
CA LEU A 83 13.42 -14.14 -12.86
C LEU A 83 14.25 -14.27 -11.56
N ASN A 84 14.31 -15.46 -10.94
CA ASN A 84 15.00 -15.71 -9.68
C ASN A 84 14.54 -14.77 -8.53
N LEU A 85 13.23 -14.43 -8.52
CA LEU A 85 12.62 -13.57 -7.50
C LEU A 85 11.96 -14.38 -6.36
N ARG A 86 11.76 -15.69 -6.55
CA ARG A 86 11.09 -16.57 -5.59
C ARG A 86 11.79 -16.60 -4.24
N HIS A 87 13.10 -16.79 -4.24
CA HIS A 87 13.85 -16.85 -2.99
C HIS A 87 13.69 -15.56 -2.17
N PHE A 88 13.82 -14.38 -2.80
CA PHE A 88 13.57 -13.10 -2.13
C PHE A 88 12.15 -13.05 -1.56
N LEU A 89 11.15 -13.36 -2.38
CA LEU A 89 9.74 -13.25 -1.98
C LEU A 89 9.39 -14.14 -0.79
N GLU A 90 9.89 -15.36 -0.73
CA GLU A 90 9.52 -16.33 0.32
C GLU A 90 10.39 -16.24 1.59
N THR A 91 11.67 -15.87 1.45
CA THR A 91 12.62 -16.00 2.57
C THR A 91 13.13 -14.68 3.13
N GLN A 92 13.18 -13.63 2.32
CA GLN A 92 13.80 -12.36 2.68
C GLN A 92 12.78 -11.24 2.87
N SER A 93 11.70 -11.22 2.11
CA SER A 93 10.73 -10.13 2.11
C SER A 93 9.92 -9.98 3.40
N ASN A 94 9.83 -11.04 4.20
CA ASN A 94 9.01 -11.08 5.43
C ASN A 94 7.65 -10.38 5.26
N ALA A 95 6.89 -10.78 4.25
CA ALA A 95 5.75 -10.03 3.74
C ALA A 95 4.59 -9.87 4.75
N ILE A 96 4.02 -8.66 4.78
CA ILE A 96 2.69 -8.34 5.29
C ILE A 96 1.78 -8.20 4.08
N HIS A 97 0.67 -8.96 4.00
CA HIS A 97 -0.18 -8.99 2.81
C HIS A 97 -1.60 -8.55 3.15
N VAL A 98 -2.11 -7.51 2.48
CA VAL A 98 -3.35 -6.83 2.84
C VAL A 98 -4.33 -6.81 1.68
N ALA A 99 -5.48 -7.47 1.84
CA ALA A 99 -6.65 -7.39 0.97
C ALA A 99 -7.78 -6.61 1.64
N GLY A 100 -8.84 -6.35 0.91
CA GLY A 100 -10.04 -5.68 1.41
C GLY A 100 -10.72 -4.84 0.34
N THR A 101 -11.84 -4.22 0.67
CA THR A 101 -12.50 -3.28 -0.24
C THR A 101 -12.02 -1.86 0.04
N LYS A 102 -12.15 -1.40 1.27
CA LYS A 102 -11.75 -0.06 1.71
C LYS A 102 -10.68 -0.14 2.81
N GLY A 103 -9.80 0.84 2.86
CA GLY A 103 -8.80 0.93 3.93
C GLY A 103 -7.49 0.17 3.68
N LYS A 104 -7.32 -0.58 2.57
CA LYS A 104 -6.08 -1.31 2.27
C LYS A 104 -4.84 -0.40 2.32
N GLY A 105 -4.79 0.62 1.45
CA GLY A 105 -3.66 1.55 1.36
C GLY A 105 -3.41 2.29 2.68
N SER A 106 -4.47 2.73 3.38
CA SER A 106 -4.33 3.37 4.71
C SER A 106 -3.74 2.42 5.75
N THR A 107 -4.22 1.16 5.81
CA THR A 107 -3.66 0.13 6.70
C THR A 107 -2.19 -0.15 6.37
N CYS A 108 -1.85 -0.26 5.09
CA CYS A 108 -0.46 -0.42 4.64
C CYS A 108 0.42 0.77 5.03
N ALA A 109 -0.07 2.00 4.87
CA ALA A 109 0.63 3.22 5.26
C ALA A 109 0.87 3.30 6.77
N PHE A 110 -0.12 2.92 7.59
CA PHE A 110 0.08 2.80 9.03
C PHE A 110 1.13 1.74 9.39
N CYS A 111 1.10 0.57 8.74
CA CYS A 111 2.14 -0.45 8.92
C CYS A 111 3.52 0.10 8.57
N GLU A 112 3.68 0.74 7.40
CA GLU A 112 4.94 1.34 6.95
C GLU A 112 5.47 2.32 7.99
N SER A 113 4.65 3.28 8.41
CA SER A 113 5.04 4.31 9.36
C SER A 113 5.42 3.75 10.74
N VAL A 114 4.66 2.79 11.25
CA VAL A 114 4.96 2.15 12.54
C VAL A 114 6.25 1.33 12.48
N LEU A 115 6.50 0.59 11.39
CA LEU A 115 7.74 -0.16 11.19
C LEU A 115 8.97 0.77 11.13
N LEU A 116 8.86 1.89 10.41
CA LEU A 116 9.93 2.88 10.28
C LEU A 116 10.23 3.56 11.61
N GLU A 117 9.22 3.94 12.38
CA GLU A 117 9.42 4.52 13.72
C GLU A 117 10.09 3.52 14.68
N ASN A 118 9.87 2.22 14.50
CA ASN A 118 10.54 1.14 15.21
C ASN A 118 11.89 0.74 14.60
N LYS A 119 12.45 1.55 13.68
CA LYS A 119 13.78 1.37 13.09
C LYS A 119 13.95 0.06 12.30
N VAL A 120 12.88 -0.48 11.76
CA VAL A 120 12.96 -1.55 10.76
C VAL A 120 13.63 -0.99 9.52
N LYS A 121 14.64 -1.68 9.02
CA LYS A 121 15.42 -1.20 7.87
C LYS A 121 14.76 -1.64 6.55
N ASN A 122 14.86 -0.76 5.54
CA ASN A 122 14.42 -1.07 4.19
C ASN A 122 12.99 -1.64 4.14
N VAL A 123 12.04 -0.89 4.71
CA VAL A 123 10.62 -1.20 4.60
C VAL A 123 10.18 -0.90 3.17
N GLY A 124 9.71 -1.93 2.45
CA GLY A 124 9.12 -1.80 1.12
C GLY A 124 7.60 -1.80 1.20
N LEU A 125 6.96 -0.98 0.36
CA LEU A 125 5.51 -0.98 0.19
C LEU A 125 5.14 -1.02 -1.29
N PHE A 126 4.42 -2.08 -1.68
CA PHE A 126 3.75 -2.17 -2.98
C PHE A 126 2.28 -1.80 -2.83
N THR A 127 1.82 -0.80 -3.60
CA THR A 127 0.46 -0.25 -3.47
C THR A 127 -0.18 0.08 -4.82
N SER A 128 -1.50 0.29 -4.84
CA SER A 128 -2.25 0.69 -6.03
C SER A 128 -3.60 1.37 -5.70
N PRO A 129 -4.06 2.28 -6.60
CA PRO A 129 -3.35 2.88 -7.71
C PRO A 129 -2.33 3.94 -7.26
N HIS A 130 -1.59 4.53 -8.20
CA HIS A 130 -0.85 5.79 -7.99
C HIS A 130 -1.75 7.00 -8.29
N LEU A 131 -1.37 8.16 -7.79
CA LEU A 131 -2.09 9.42 -8.05
C LEU A 131 -1.49 10.18 -9.24
N VAL A 132 -0.19 10.38 -9.24
CA VAL A 132 0.54 11.19 -10.23
C VAL A 132 1.61 10.36 -10.94
N ASP A 133 2.47 9.69 -10.19
CA ASP A 133 3.65 9.00 -10.70
C ASP A 133 3.60 7.51 -10.39
N VAL A 134 3.91 6.67 -11.38
CA VAL A 134 3.88 5.20 -11.23
C VAL A 134 4.80 4.70 -10.12
N ARG A 135 5.88 5.45 -9.80
CA ARG A 135 6.82 5.12 -8.71
C ARG A 135 6.19 5.15 -7.32
N GLU A 136 5.07 5.85 -7.13
CA GLU A 136 4.29 5.82 -5.90
C GLU A 136 3.84 4.41 -5.51
N ARG A 137 3.78 3.49 -6.49
CA ARG A 137 3.44 2.07 -6.25
C ARG A 137 4.58 1.27 -5.61
N PHE A 138 5.78 1.83 -5.58
CA PHE A 138 7.00 1.20 -5.10
C PHE A 138 7.68 2.14 -4.11
N ARG A 139 7.35 1.99 -2.83
CA ARG A 139 7.93 2.85 -1.79
C ARG A 139 9.01 2.10 -1.04
N ILE A 140 10.08 2.80 -0.74
CA ILE A 140 11.17 2.32 0.13
C ILE A 140 11.33 3.33 1.27
N ASN A 141 11.19 2.86 2.50
CA ASN A 141 11.34 3.70 3.69
C ASN A 141 10.43 4.95 3.69
N GLY A 142 9.21 4.83 3.21
CA GLY A 142 8.21 5.91 3.21
C GLY A 142 8.24 6.82 1.97
N GLU A 143 9.20 6.63 1.04
CA GLU A 143 9.34 7.45 -0.15
C GLU A 143 9.18 6.62 -1.43
N PRO A 144 8.64 7.20 -2.51
CA PRO A 144 8.65 6.55 -3.82
C PRO A 144 10.09 6.24 -4.26
N VAL A 145 10.28 5.09 -4.91
CA VAL A 145 11.59 4.71 -5.46
C VAL A 145 12.15 5.81 -6.39
N GLY A 146 13.45 6.01 -6.37
CA GLY A 146 14.13 6.96 -7.24
C GLY A 146 13.96 6.63 -8.74
N LYS A 147 14.05 7.64 -9.61
CA LYS A 147 13.92 7.42 -11.07
C LYS A 147 15.00 6.49 -11.61
N ARG A 148 16.23 6.60 -11.12
CA ARG A 148 17.35 5.76 -11.55
C ARG A 148 17.10 4.29 -11.23
N GLU A 149 16.76 3.98 -10.00
CA GLU A 149 16.46 2.62 -9.54
C GLU A 149 15.25 2.04 -10.29
N PHE A 150 14.24 2.87 -10.55
CA PHE A 150 13.09 2.46 -11.36
C PHE A 150 13.50 2.11 -12.79
N ILE A 151 14.30 2.94 -13.46
CA ILE A 151 14.76 2.75 -14.84
C ILE A 151 15.59 1.46 -14.92
N GLU A 152 16.54 1.27 -14.02
CA GLU A 152 17.40 0.09 -13.97
C GLU A 152 16.58 -1.20 -13.80
N ALA A 153 15.68 -1.22 -12.82
CA ALA A 153 14.81 -2.37 -12.58
C ALA A 153 13.82 -2.61 -13.74
N PHE A 154 13.29 -1.54 -14.35
CA PHE A 154 12.37 -1.63 -15.48
C PHE A 154 13.03 -2.32 -16.67
N TRP A 155 14.20 -1.83 -17.11
CA TRP A 155 14.90 -2.41 -18.24
C TRP A 155 15.40 -3.81 -17.96
N TRP A 156 15.91 -4.06 -16.76
CA TRP A 156 16.27 -5.42 -16.36
C TRP A 156 15.08 -6.37 -16.48
N THR A 157 13.94 -6.04 -15.86
CA THR A 157 12.75 -6.90 -15.90
C THR A 157 12.28 -7.15 -17.32
N LYS A 158 12.17 -6.06 -18.13
CA LYS A 158 11.70 -6.15 -19.51
C LYS A 158 12.64 -6.98 -20.39
N THR A 159 13.92 -6.66 -20.37
CA THR A 159 14.89 -7.31 -21.25
C THR A 159 15.13 -8.78 -20.87
N THR A 160 15.13 -9.11 -19.58
CA THR A 160 15.23 -10.51 -19.15
C THR A 160 14.03 -11.31 -19.65
N ILE A 161 12.80 -10.81 -19.47
CA ILE A 161 11.60 -11.52 -19.96
C ILE A 161 11.63 -11.70 -21.48
N GLU A 162 11.87 -10.63 -22.26
CA GLU A 162 11.78 -10.69 -23.72
C GLU A 162 12.98 -11.36 -24.37
N ASN A 163 14.20 -11.04 -23.91
CA ASN A 163 15.43 -11.42 -24.63
C ASN A 163 16.09 -12.67 -24.07
N GLU A 164 16.03 -12.91 -22.77
CA GLU A 164 16.66 -14.08 -22.15
C GLU A 164 15.66 -15.24 -22.05
N LEU A 165 14.49 -15.00 -21.45
CA LEU A 165 13.47 -16.03 -21.27
C LEU A 165 12.64 -16.29 -22.53
N LYS A 166 12.65 -15.38 -23.52
CA LYS A 166 11.84 -15.45 -24.73
C LYS A 166 10.33 -15.57 -24.45
N MET A 167 9.88 -14.91 -23.37
CA MET A 167 8.49 -14.88 -22.96
C MET A 167 7.83 -13.55 -23.37
N GLU A 168 6.51 -13.55 -23.54
CA GLU A 168 5.74 -12.32 -23.72
C GLU A 168 5.69 -11.50 -22.43
N LEU A 169 5.61 -10.17 -22.51
CA LEU A 169 5.42 -9.36 -21.33
C LEU A 169 4.03 -9.61 -20.74
N PRO A 170 3.92 -9.81 -19.42
CA PRO A 170 2.61 -9.98 -18.77
C PRO A 170 1.83 -8.66 -18.77
N ALA A 171 0.51 -8.74 -18.54
CA ALA A 171 -0.36 -7.58 -18.43
C ALA A 171 0.14 -6.59 -17.36
N TYR A 172 -0.16 -5.30 -17.57
CA TYR A 172 0.33 -4.13 -16.83
C TYR A 172 0.54 -4.35 -15.34
N PHE A 173 -0.48 -4.78 -14.60
CA PHE A 173 -0.38 -4.93 -13.15
C PHE A 173 0.57 -6.06 -12.74
N ARG A 174 0.57 -7.18 -13.49
CA ARG A 174 1.51 -8.29 -13.27
C ARG A 174 2.95 -7.88 -13.57
N PHE A 175 3.15 -7.14 -14.66
CA PHE A 175 4.47 -6.56 -14.97
C PHE A 175 4.96 -5.65 -13.86
N LEU A 176 4.11 -4.73 -13.36
CA LEU A 176 4.45 -3.86 -12.24
C LEU A 176 4.79 -4.64 -10.97
N PHE A 177 4.10 -5.75 -10.71
CA PHE A 177 4.43 -6.58 -9.55
C PHE A 177 5.82 -7.21 -9.68
N LEU A 178 6.17 -7.76 -10.85
CA LEU A 178 7.52 -8.32 -11.10
C LEU A 178 8.61 -7.25 -11.00
N LEU A 179 8.38 -6.09 -11.60
CA LEU A 179 9.23 -4.90 -11.47
C LEU A 179 9.41 -4.49 -9.99
N GLY A 180 8.31 -4.46 -9.24
CA GLY A 180 8.36 -4.16 -7.80
C GLY A 180 9.20 -5.17 -7.03
N LEU A 181 9.05 -6.47 -7.29
CA LEU A 181 9.89 -7.49 -6.65
C LEU A 181 11.38 -7.29 -6.93
N LYS A 182 11.74 -6.88 -8.15
CA LYS A 182 13.14 -6.53 -8.49
C LYS A 182 13.61 -5.33 -7.69
N ILE A 183 12.83 -4.24 -7.67
CA ILE A 183 13.14 -3.03 -6.89
C ILE A 183 13.36 -3.36 -5.41
N PHE A 184 12.43 -4.09 -4.79
CA PHE A 184 12.49 -4.42 -3.37
C PHE A 184 13.65 -5.38 -3.04
N LYS A 185 13.95 -6.32 -3.93
CA LYS A 185 15.11 -7.21 -3.81
C LYS A 185 16.42 -6.41 -3.85
N ASP A 186 16.57 -5.51 -4.80
CA ASP A 186 17.78 -4.69 -4.96
C ASP A 186 17.96 -3.72 -3.79
N ALA A 187 16.88 -3.18 -3.25
CA ALA A 187 16.88 -2.35 -2.05
C ALA A 187 17.19 -3.13 -0.76
N GLY A 188 17.28 -4.46 -0.81
CA GLY A 188 17.49 -5.30 0.37
C GLY A 188 16.35 -5.17 1.38
N THR A 189 15.11 -5.16 0.93
CA THR A 189 13.92 -4.97 1.76
C THR A 189 13.81 -6.05 2.82
N GLU A 190 13.73 -5.63 4.09
CA GLU A 190 13.59 -6.50 5.27
C GLU A 190 12.13 -6.82 5.60
N CYS A 191 11.22 -5.88 5.34
CA CYS A 191 9.77 -6.04 5.44
C CYS A 191 9.09 -5.52 4.20
N LEU A 192 8.37 -6.37 3.48
CA LEU A 192 7.61 -5.99 2.29
C LEU A 192 6.11 -5.98 2.60
N ILE A 193 5.50 -4.82 2.50
CA ILE A 193 4.05 -4.65 2.65
C ILE A 193 3.44 -4.72 1.25
N LEU A 194 2.51 -5.66 1.06
CA LEU A 194 1.83 -5.91 -0.22
C LEU A 194 0.35 -5.55 -0.12
N GLU A 195 -0.06 -4.49 -0.81
CA GLU A 195 -1.48 -4.18 -1.01
C GLU A 195 -2.01 -4.96 -2.22
N VAL A 196 -3.08 -5.73 -2.02
CA VAL A 196 -3.81 -6.40 -3.11
C VAL A 196 -4.45 -5.37 -4.05
N GLY A 197 -4.23 -5.53 -5.34
CA GLY A 197 -4.84 -4.66 -6.35
C GLY A 197 -6.32 -4.94 -6.56
N LEU A 198 -6.67 -6.18 -6.87
CA LEU A 198 -8.04 -6.60 -7.14
C LEU A 198 -8.31 -8.00 -6.57
N GLY A 199 -9.41 -8.13 -5.83
CA GLY A 199 -9.80 -9.41 -5.25
C GLY A 199 -8.84 -9.86 -4.17
N GLY A 200 -8.10 -10.92 -4.41
CA GLY A 200 -7.09 -11.51 -3.54
C GLY A 200 -6.58 -12.84 -4.09
N ARG A 201 -7.47 -13.79 -4.31
CA ARG A 201 -7.14 -15.17 -4.71
C ARG A 201 -6.23 -15.26 -5.95
N LEU A 202 -6.52 -14.49 -6.99
CA LEU A 202 -5.79 -14.46 -8.26
C LEU A 202 -5.06 -13.14 -8.51
N ASP A 203 -4.91 -12.32 -7.46
CA ASP A 203 -4.13 -11.09 -7.53
C ASP A 203 -2.64 -11.39 -7.66
N ALA A 204 -1.91 -10.54 -8.39
CA ALA A 204 -0.48 -10.74 -8.59
C ALA A 204 0.30 -10.83 -7.28
N THR A 205 -0.08 -10.05 -6.27
CA THR A 205 0.56 -10.05 -4.95
C THR A 205 0.40 -11.38 -4.21
N ASN A 206 -0.62 -12.19 -4.58
CA ASN A 206 -0.85 -13.50 -3.98
C ASN A 206 0.14 -14.59 -4.43
N CYS A 207 1.11 -14.23 -5.29
CA CYS A 207 2.28 -15.07 -5.57
C CYS A 207 3.12 -15.35 -4.32
N VAL A 208 3.03 -14.55 -3.26
CA VAL A 208 3.66 -14.83 -1.96
C VAL A 208 3.01 -16.06 -1.33
N ARG A 209 3.81 -17.09 -1.06
CA ARG A 209 3.31 -18.36 -0.50
C ARG A 209 3.33 -18.36 1.03
N GLU A 210 4.32 -17.70 1.63
CA GLU A 210 4.58 -17.70 3.06
C GLU A 210 4.69 -16.28 3.64
N PRO A 211 3.64 -15.43 3.52
CA PRO A 211 3.63 -14.14 4.20
C PRO A 211 3.68 -14.34 5.73
N LYS A 212 4.29 -13.41 6.45
CA LYS A 212 4.37 -13.49 7.92
C LYS A 212 3.01 -13.24 8.58
N VAL A 213 2.19 -12.44 7.94
CA VAL A 213 0.84 -12.12 8.38
C VAL A 213 0.00 -11.66 7.18
N VAL A 214 -1.29 -11.93 7.21
CA VAL A 214 -2.25 -11.48 6.20
C VAL A 214 -3.43 -10.75 6.84
N ALA A 215 -4.04 -9.82 6.10
CA ALA A 215 -5.21 -9.11 6.58
C ALA A 215 -6.28 -8.88 5.51
N VAL A 216 -7.53 -8.84 5.96
CA VAL A 216 -8.66 -8.35 5.18
C VAL A 216 -9.24 -7.12 5.89
N THR A 217 -9.12 -5.95 5.26
CA THR A 217 -9.71 -4.69 5.74
C THR A 217 -11.22 -4.68 5.52
N SER A 218 -11.88 -3.57 5.82
CA SER A 218 -13.35 -3.43 5.68
C SER A 218 -13.83 -3.85 4.29
N LEU A 219 -14.84 -4.71 4.27
CA LEU A 219 -15.47 -5.25 3.06
C LEU A 219 -16.73 -4.47 2.71
N GLY A 220 -17.02 -4.39 1.43
CA GLY A 220 -18.20 -3.77 0.84
C GLY A 220 -18.36 -4.23 -0.61
N LEU A 221 -19.47 -3.86 -1.24
CA LEU A 221 -19.69 -4.14 -2.66
C LEU A 221 -18.79 -3.26 -3.52
N ASP A 222 -17.91 -3.89 -4.29
CA ASP A 222 -17.01 -3.24 -5.23
C ASP A 222 -16.54 -4.27 -6.27
N HIS A 223 -16.28 -3.81 -7.51
CA HIS A 223 -15.87 -4.68 -8.62
C HIS A 223 -16.79 -5.90 -8.81
N VAL A 224 -18.09 -5.69 -8.67
CA VAL A 224 -19.10 -6.78 -8.66
C VAL A 224 -19.11 -7.59 -9.95
N GLU A 225 -18.73 -6.99 -11.07
CA GLU A 225 -18.61 -7.64 -12.38
C GLU A 225 -17.46 -8.67 -12.45
N VAL A 226 -16.50 -8.60 -11.52
CA VAL A 226 -15.34 -9.49 -11.48
C VAL A 226 -15.37 -10.41 -10.25
N LEU A 227 -15.69 -9.84 -9.07
CA LEU A 227 -15.61 -10.54 -7.79
C LEU A 227 -16.93 -11.20 -7.36
N GLY A 228 -18.01 -10.91 -8.10
CA GLY A 228 -19.35 -11.36 -7.79
C GLY A 228 -20.20 -10.29 -7.10
N ASP A 229 -21.50 -10.49 -7.18
CA ASP A 229 -22.56 -9.53 -6.88
C ASP A 229 -23.04 -9.55 -5.41
N THR A 230 -22.41 -10.37 -4.56
CA THR A 230 -22.72 -10.44 -3.13
C THR A 230 -21.48 -10.24 -2.26
N ILE A 231 -21.71 -9.78 -1.02
CA ILE A 231 -20.62 -9.56 -0.07
C ILE A 231 -19.89 -10.85 0.28
N GLU A 232 -20.58 -11.99 0.30
CA GLU A 232 -20.00 -13.31 0.56
C GLU A 232 -19.01 -13.72 -0.54
N LYS A 233 -19.35 -13.48 -1.83
CA LYS A 233 -18.46 -13.78 -2.95
C LYS A 233 -17.23 -12.89 -2.91
N ILE A 234 -17.41 -11.60 -2.67
CA ILE A 234 -16.31 -10.63 -2.54
C ILE A 234 -15.40 -10.99 -1.36
N ALA A 235 -15.99 -11.33 -0.22
CA ALA A 235 -15.22 -11.77 0.97
C ALA A 235 -14.42 -13.04 0.67
N TRP A 236 -15.00 -13.99 -0.04
CA TRP A 236 -14.36 -15.24 -0.45
C TRP A 236 -13.12 -15.00 -1.34
N GLU A 237 -13.27 -14.16 -2.38
CA GLU A 237 -12.17 -13.82 -3.28
C GLU A 237 -11.04 -13.08 -2.54
N LYS A 238 -11.38 -12.17 -1.62
CA LYS A 238 -10.39 -11.44 -0.83
C LYS A 238 -9.70 -12.32 0.21
N ALA A 239 -10.42 -13.23 0.85
CA ALA A 239 -9.86 -14.23 1.75
C ALA A 239 -8.96 -15.27 1.04
N GLY A 240 -8.92 -15.27 -0.29
CA GLY A 240 -7.99 -16.07 -1.08
C GLY A 240 -6.50 -15.82 -0.79
N ILE A 241 -6.17 -14.77 -0.04
CA ILE A 241 -4.81 -14.50 0.45
C ILE A 241 -4.47 -15.27 1.73
N PHE A 242 -5.43 -15.92 2.39
CA PHE A 242 -5.17 -16.72 3.59
C PHE A 242 -4.23 -17.89 3.27
N LYS A 243 -3.32 -18.18 4.17
CA LYS A 243 -2.32 -19.24 4.01
C LYS A 243 -2.30 -20.14 5.24
N ASN A 244 -2.09 -21.42 5.02
CA ASN A 244 -1.91 -22.38 6.11
C ASN A 244 -0.76 -21.93 7.05
N LYS A 245 -0.96 -22.02 8.35
CA LYS A 245 0.01 -21.61 9.40
C LYS A 245 0.30 -20.11 9.48
N THR A 246 -0.30 -19.28 8.63
CA THR A 246 -0.21 -17.82 8.72
C THR A 246 -1.43 -17.30 9.44
N ARG A 247 -1.23 -16.48 10.48
CA ARG A 247 -2.33 -15.81 11.16
C ARG A 247 -2.95 -14.76 10.26
N ALA A 248 -4.26 -14.82 10.10
CA ALA A 248 -5.05 -13.85 9.37
C ALA A 248 -5.74 -12.90 10.34
N PHE A 249 -5.76 -11.62 9.99
CA PHE A 249 -6.51 -10.60 10.72
C PHE A 249 -7.60 -10.01 9.85
N THR A 250 -8.67 -9.51 10.48
CA THR A 250 -9.69 -8.76 9.77
C THR A 250 -10.20 -7.60 10.63
N SER A 251 -10.62 -6.52 9.98
CA SER A 251 -11.46 -5.51 10.61
C SER A 251 -12.80 -6.11 11.02
N PRO A 252 -13.60 -5.50 11.90
CA PRO A 252 -14.99 -5.87 12.09
C PRO A 252 -15.73 -5.90 10.74
N GLN A 253 -16.52 -6.94 10.51
CA GLN A 253 -17.23 -7.19 9.25
C GLN A 253 -18.73 -7.40 9.51
N VAL A 254 -19.56 -7.20 8.47
CA VAL A 254 -20.94 -7.63 8.50
C VAL A 254 -21.04 -9.17 8.59
N PRO A 255 -22.11 -9.73 9.19
CA PRO A 255 -22.18 -11.18 9.47
C PRO A 255 -21.97 -12.07 8.23
N GLU A 256 -22.51 -11.67 7.08
CA GLU A 256 -22.43 -12.42 5.83
C GLU A 256 -20.98 -12.49 5.31
N ALA A 257 -20.27 -11.38 5.38
CA ALA A 257 -18.83 -11.32 5.04
C ALA A 257 -18.01 -12.16 6.02
N MET A 258 -18.27 -12.00 7.33
CA MET A 258 -17.54 -12.75 8.36
C MET A 258 -17.72 -14.25 8.18
N LYS A 259 -18.92 -14.73 7.88
CA LYS A 259 -19.19 -16.14 7.59
C LYS A 259 -18.34 -16.70 6.44
N SER A 260 -18.11 -15.89 5.38
CA SER A 260 -17.24 -16.29 4.26
C SER A 260 -15.77 -16.34 4.67
N LEU A 261 -15.30 -15.38 5.47
CA LEU A 261 -13.93 -15.39 6.00
C LEU A 261 -13.68 -16.60 6.90
N GLU A 262 -14.62 -16.93 7.81
CA GLU A 262 -14.56 -18.10 8.68
C GLU A 262 -14.50 -19.41 7.88
N ARG A 263 -15.37 -19.56 6.87
CA ARG A 263 -15.33 -20.72 5.97
C ARG A 263 -13.98 -20.85 5.26
N LYS A 264 -13.39 -19.75 4.80
CA LYS A 264 -12.07 -19.76 4.15
C LYS A 264 -10.96 -20.10 5.11
N LYS A 265 -11.01 -19.59 6.34
CA LYS A 265 -10.10 -19.93 7.42
C LYS A 265 -10.10 -21.44 7.69
N GLU A 266 -11.29 -22.07 7.75
CA GLU A 266 -11.44 -23.51 7.96
C GLU A 266 -10.85 -24.32 6.79
N GLU A 267 -11.17 -23.90 5.52
CA GLU A 267 -10.64 -24.55 4.32
C GLU A 267 -9.11 -24.53 4.28
N VAL A 268 -8.50 -23.39 4.64
CA VAL A 268 -7.04 -23.18 4.57
C VAL A 268 -6.33 -23.74 5.79
N GLY A 269 -7.01 -23.84 6.92
CA GLY A 269 -6.42 -24.26 8.21
C GLY A 269 -5.56 -23.17 8.85
N CYS A 270 -6.02 -21.92 8.83
CA CYS A 270 -5.34 -20.79 9.48
C CYS A 270 -6.13 -20.29 10.71
N GLU A 271 -5.50 -19.45 11.52
CA GLU A 271 -6.17 -18.71 12.59
C GLU A 271 -6.69 -17.36 12.01
N LEU A 272 -7.95 -17.01 12.29
CA LEU A 272 -8.53 -15.72 11.93
C LEU A 272 -8.87 -14.94 13.20
N VAL A 273 -8.38 -13.70 13.28
CA VAL A 273 -8.56 -12.82 14.43
C VAL A 273 -9.22 -11.52 13.96
N VAL A 274 -10.31 -11.13 14.59
CA VAL A 274 -10.87 -9.78 14.41
C VAL A 274 -10.01 -8.80 15.21
N ALA A 275 -9.45 -7.79 14.52
CA ALA A 275 -8.60 -6.80 15.16
C ALA A 275 -9.39 -6.01 16.22
N ARG A 276 -8.83 -5.91 17.42
CA ARG A 276 -9.42 -5.10 18.48
C ARG A 276 -9.20 -3.63 18.17
N GLN A 277 -10.24 -2.85 18.39
CA GLN A 277 -10.11 -1.40 18.24
C GLN A 277 -9.21 -0.85 19.33
N ILE A 278 -8.21 -0.06 18.94
CA ILE A 278 -7.34 0.65 19.87
C ILE A 278 -8.10 1.85 20.45
N ASP A 279 -7.96 2.06 21.74
CA ASP A 279 -8.41 3.32 22.34
C ASP A 279 -7.41 4.43 22.00
N LEU A 280 -7.89 5.45 21.32
CA LEU A 280 -7.12 6.63 20.93
C LEU A 280 -7.48 7.86 21.77
N ASP A 281 -8.53 7.79 22.58
CA ASP A 281 -9.06 8.90 23.34
C ASP A 281 -8.60 8.90 24.81
N GLY A 282 -7.93 7.79 25.24
CA GLY A 282 -7.48 7.62 26.62
C GLY A 282 -8.62 7.29 27.60
N ASN A 283 -9.71 6.69 27.12
CA ASN A 283 -10.84 6.27 27.93
C ASN A 283 -10.75 4.76 28.25
N ASP A 284 -11.35 4.33 29.37
CA ASP A 284 -11.56 2.91 29.64
C ASP A 284 -12.71 2.32 28.79
N GLU A 285 -12.93 1.00 28.91
CA GLU A 285 -14.00 0.32 28.18
C GLU A 285 -15.41 0.84 28.53
N ASP A 286 -15.56 1.51 29.67
CA ASP A 286 -16.79 2.12 30.14
C ASP A 286 -16.91 3.60 29.71
N GLY A 287 -15.93 4.12 28.97
CA GLY A 287 -15.90 5.50 28.45
C GLY A 287 -15.42 6.54 29.48
N ASN A 288 -14.88 6.12 30.62
CA ASN A 288 -14.35 7.03 31.63
C ASN A 288 -12.90 7.40 31.27
N ASN A 289 -12.60 8.72 31.39
CA ASN A 289 -11.25 9.21 31.19
C ASN A 289 -10.32 8.62 32.29
N THR A 290 -9.37 7.78 31.87
CA THR A 290 -8.43 7.10 32.79
C THR A 290 -7.35 8.02 33.36
N GLY A 291 -7.43 9.33 33.06
CA GLY A 291 -6.64 10.36 33.75
C GLY A 291 -5.13 10.36 33.49
N GLY A 292 -4.65 9.61 32.50
CA GLY A 292 -3.22 9.49 32.30
C GLY A 292 -2.73 9.06 30.91
N GLU A 293 -3.61 8.74 29.99
CA GLU A 293 -3.21 8.40 28.63
C GLU A 293 -3.34 9.60 27.69
N GLU A 294 -2.26 9.95 27.02
CA GLU A 294 -2.29 10.99 25.99
C GLU A 294 -3.15 10.52 24.82
N LYS A 295 -4.08 11.37 24.38
CA LYS A 295 -4.86 11.17 23.18
C LYS A 295 -3.94 10.98 21.97
N VAL A 296 -4.20 9.94 21.19
CA VAL A 296 -3.45 9.68 19.94
C VAL A 296 -4.19 10.33 18.78
N GLU A 297 -3.57 11.31 18.16
CA GLU A 297 -4.08 11.91 16.92
C GLU A 297 -3.49 11.17 15.72
N LEU A 298 -4.34 10.43 15.01
CA LEU A 298 -3.90 9.71 13.81
C LEU A 298 -3.45 10.70 12.73
N GLY A 299 -2.37 10.37 12.04
CA GLY A 299 -1.88 11.14 10.91
C GLY A 299 -2.79 11.13 9.68
N LEU A 300 -3.77 10.22 9.65
CA LEU A 300 -4.86 10.16 8.66
C LEU A 300 -6.17 10.45 9.38
N SER A 301 -6.96 11.36 8.82
CA SER A 301 -8.24 11.81 9.39
C SER A 301 -9.37 10.81 9.12
N GLY A 302 -10.48 10.97 9.87
CA GLY A 302 -11.72 10.22 9.69
C GLY A 302 -11.88 9.01 10.62
N PRO A 303 -13.13 8.71 11.02
CA PRO A 303 -13.43 7.69 12.03
C PRO A 303 -13.03 6.27 11.56
N HIS A 304 -13.10 6.00 10.26
CA HIS A 304 -12.70 4.73 9.68
C HIS A 304 -11.18 4.47 9.78
N GLN A 305 -10.37 5.51 9.98
CA GLN A 305 -8.92 5.35 10.15
C GLN A 305 -8.56 4.71 11.50
N ARG A 306 -9.42 4.82 12.51
CA ARG A 306 -9.26 4.09 13.78
C ARG A 306 -9.28 2.57 13.55
N ILE A 307 -10.16 2.10 12.69
CA ILE A 307 -10.26 0.68 12.31
C ILE A 307 -9.00 0.24 11.55
N ASN A 308 -8.56 1.05 10.58
CA ASN A 308 -7.36 0.78 9.79
C ASN A 308 -6.09 0.77 10.65
N ALA A 309 -5.95 1.75 11.56
CA ALA A 309 -4.83 1.83 12.50
C ALA A 309 -4.80 0.63 13.46
N SER A 310 -5.96 0.25 13.99
CA SER A 310 -6.10 -0.93 14.86
C SER A 310 -5.63 -2.21 14.18
N LEU A 311 -6.06 -2.41 12.94
CA LEU A 311 -5.62 -3.55 12.13
C LEU A 311 -4.11 -3.50 11.88
N ALA A 312 -3.56 -2.35 11.51
CA ALA A 312 -2.13 -2.17 11.27
C ALA A 312 -1.28 -2.49 12.51
N VAL A 313 -1.71 -2.07 13.69
CA VAL A 313 -1.03 -2.39 14.96
C VAL A 313 -0.95 -3.90 15.18
N GLU A 314 -2.04 -4.64 14.98
CA GLU A 314 -2.03 -6.10 15.13
C GLU A 314 -1.14 -6.78 14.07
N LEU A 315 -1.12 -6.25 12.84
CA LEU A 315 -0.24 -6.76 11.77
C LEU A 315 1.24 -6.58 12.12
N VAL A 316 1.64 -5.40 12.59
CA VAL A 316 3.03 -5.13 12.97
C VAL A 316 3.44 -5.97 14.18
N LYS A 317 2.56 -6.14 15.18
CA LYS A 317 2.81 -7.02 16.33
C LYS A 317 3.03 -8.46 15.90
N GLU A 318 2.17 -8.99 15.02
CA GLU A 318 2.31 -10.37 14.55
C GLU A 318 3.54 -10.56 13.67
N TRP A 319 3.81 -9.59 12.78
CA TRP A 319 5.03 -9.57 11.98
C TRP A 319 6.28 -9.63 12.86
N ALA A 320 6.34 -8.81 13.91
CA ALA A 320 7.46 -8.79 14.85
C ALA A 320 7.64 -10.13 15.59
N ARG A 321 6.53 -10.80 15.97
CA ARG A 321 6.58 -12.13 16.59
C ARG A 321 7.12 -13.17 15.62
N LYS A 322 6.64 -13.19 14.38
CA LYS A 322 7.02 -14.15 13.34
C LYS A 322 8.47 -13.99 12.88
N THR A 323 8.95 -12.76 12.81
CA THR A 323 10.34 -12.43 12.44
C THR A 323 11.28 -12.39 13.64
N LYS A 324 10.75 -12.49 14.87
CA LYS A 324 11.50 -12.34 16.13
C LYS A 324 12.25 -11.00 16.20
N HIS A 325 11.60 -9.92 15.72
CA HIS A 325 12.20 -8.60 15.67
C HIS A 325 12.39 -8.02 17.07
N ARG A 326 13.64 -8.08 17.57
CA ARG A 326 14.00 -7.79 18.97
C ARG A 326 13.55 -6.40 19.44
N GLY A 327 13.73 -5.37 18.61
CA GLY A 327 13.39 -4.00 18.98
C GLY A 327 11.90 -3.82 19.28
N ILE A 328 11.03 -4.28 18.37
CA ILE A 328 9.57 -4.19 18.56
C ILE A 328 9.11 -5.05 19.74
N LEU A 329 9.63 -6.27 19.87
CA LEU A 329 9.24 -7.16 20.96
C LEU A 329 9.63 -6.59 22.33
N ALA A 330 10.81 -5.97 22.45
CA ALA A 330 11.25 -5.32 23.68
C ALA A 330 10.37 -4.12 24.06
N GLU A 331 9.94 -3.28 23.07
CA GLU A 331 9.03 -2.18 23.34
C GLU A 331 7.64 -2.67 23.78
N LEU A 332 7.13 -3.75 23.18
CA LEU A 332 5.86 -4.36 23.58
C LEU A 332 5.92 -4.94 25.02
N GLU A 333 7.03 -5.59 25.37
CA GLU A 333 7.23 -6.16 26.70
C GLU A 333 7.37 -5.07 27.77
N LYS A 334 8.19 -4.06 27.53
CA LYS A 334 8.36 -2.88 28.39
C LYS A 334 7.04 -2.18 28.69
N GLU A 335 6.20 -2.00 27.67
CA GLU A 335 4.91 -1.34 27.84
C GLU A 335 3.91 -2.22 28.60
N ARG A 336 3.97 -3.55 28.37
CA ARG A 336 3.17 -4.53 29.11
C ARG A 336 3.52 -4.58 30.59
N GLU A 337 4.83 -4.45 30.93
CA GLU A 337 5.28 -4.38 32.33
C GLU A 337 4.75 -3.12 33.04
N LYS A 338 4.68 -1.98 32.33
CA LYS A 338 4.12 -0.75 32.89
C LYS A 338 2.61 -0.84 33.13
N LYS A 339 1.88 -1.56 32.28
CA LYS A 339 0.43 -1.68 32.28
C LYS A 339 -0.02 -3.14 32.20
N PRO A 340 0.21 -3.94 33.25
CA PRO A 340 -0.07 -5.38 33.23
C PRO A 340 -1.54 -5.72 33.02
N GLU A 341 -2.45 -4.86 33.46
CA GLU A 341 -3.90 -5.05 33.35
C GLU A 341 -4.46 -4.56 32.00
N ALA A 342 -3.64 -3.86 31.18
CA ALA A 342 -4.10 -3.32 29.90
C ALA A 342 -4.37 -4.45 28.91
N LYS A 343 -5.60 -4.52 28.38
CA LYS A 343 -5.99 -5.48 27.36
C LYS A 343 -5.28 -5.23 26.02
N LEU A 344 -4.92 -4.01 25.75
CA LEU A 344 -4.19 -3.59 24.55
C LEU A 344 -3.01 -2.70 24.94
N VAL A 345 -1.83 -3.14 24.54
CA VAL A 345 -0.57 -2.43 24.76
C VAL A 345 -0.20 -1.69 23.48
N LEU A 346 -0.04 -0.36 23.58
CA LEU A 346 0.37 0.50 22.47
C LEU A 346 1.67 1.24 22.84
N PRO A 347 2.85 0.71 22.46
CA PRO A 347 4.13 1.39 22.74
C PRO A 347 4.21 2.79 22.13
N ASP A 348 5.01 3.68 22.73
CA ASP A 348 5.22 5.05 22.24
C ASP A 348 5.72 5.09 20.79
N THR A 349 6.55 4.11 20.37
CA THR A 349 7.00 4.01 18.99
C THR A 349 5.86 3.73 18.02
N PHE A 350 4.87 2.93 18.42
CA PHE A 350 3.66 2.68 17.63
C PHE A 350 2.79 3.94 17.56
N ARG A 351 2.58 4.60 18.71
CA ARG A 351 1.82 5.84 18.81
C ARG A 351 2.37 6.90 17.85
N ARG A 352 3.67 7.19 17.94
CA ARG A 352 4.34 8.13 17.02
C ARG A 352 4.26 7.71 15.55
N GLY A 353 4.35 6.42 15.26
CA GLY A 353 4.18 5.90 13.90
C GLY A 353 2.78 6.19 13.35
N LEU A 354 1.74 5.96 14.15
CA LEU A 354 0.35 6.26 13.77
C LEU A 354 0.11 7.77 13.55
N GLU A 355 0.69 8.63 14.39
CA GLU A 355 0.59 10.10 14.29
C GLU A 355 1.32 10.66 13.06
N LYS A 356 2.48 10.08 12.73
CA LYS A 356 3.31 10.50 11.60
C LYS A 356 2.82 9.98 10.25
N THR A 357 1.89 9.05 10.24
CA THR A 357 1.41 8.45 8.98
C THR A 357 0.88 9.52 8.04
N ARG A 358 1.31 9.50 6.79
CA ARG A 358 0.82 10.37 5.72
C ARG A 358 0.51 9.51 4.51
N TRP A 359 -0.64 9.77 3.89
CA TRP A 359 -1.05 9.06 2.69
C TRP A 359 -1.73 10.00 1.71
N PRO A 360 -1.08 10.34 0.59
CA PRO A 360 -1.64 11.28 -0.38
C PRO A 360 -3.04 10.87 -0.85
N GLY A 361 -3.93 11.86 -0.99
CA GLY A 361 -5.30 11.65 -1.45
C GLY A 361 -6.21 10.91 -0.47
N ARG A 362 -5.91 10.92 0.83
CA ARG A 362 -6.80 10.44 1.89
C ARG A 362 -7.05 11.54 2.91
N GLU A 363 -8.20 12.20 2.77
CA GLU A 363 -8.59 13.36 3.58
C GLU A 363 -7.42 14.35 3.74
N GLN A 364 -6.71 14.58 2.64
CA GLN A 364 -5.50 15.38 2.60
C GLN A 364 -5.85 16.86 2.42
N ILE A 365 -5.26 17.71 3.27
CA ILE A 365 -5.34 19.16 3.15
C ILE A 365 -4.01 19.69 2.62
N VAL A 366 -4.05 20.33 1.45
CA VAL A 366 -2.89 20.98 0.84
C VAL A 366 -3.15 22.49 0.76
N ARG A 367 -2.30 23.26 1.40
CA ARG A 367 -2.31 24.72 1.30
C ARG A 367 -1.38 25.14 0.18
N ASP A 368 -1.88 26.00 -0.70
CA ASP A 368 -1.07 26.53 -1.79
C ASP A 368 0.00 27.48 -1.22
N GLU A 369 1.25 27.27 -1.62
CA GLU A 369 2.38 28.07 -1.12
C GLU A 369 2.41 29.47 -1.74
N HIS A 370 1.87 29.62 -2.94
CA HIS A 370 1.88 30.88 -3.70
C HIS A 370 0.61 31.70 -3.45
N SER A 371 -0.51 31.04 -3.12
CA SER A 371 -1.79 31.69 -2.88
C SER A 371 -2.28 31.40 -1.45
N LYS A 372 -1.99 32.33 -0.51
CA LYS A 372 -2.32 32.18 0.92
C LYS A 372 -3.80 31.89 1.21
N ASN A 373 -4.69 32.11 0.25
CA ASN A 373 -6.13 31.92 0.39
C ASN A 373 -6.66 30.65 -0.28
N LEU A 374 -5.77 29.84 -0.90
CA LEU A 374 -6.18 28.64 -1.59
C LEU A 374 -5.79 27.39 -0.78
N THR A 375 -6.79 26.56 -0.49
CA THR A 375 -6.61 25.28 0.19
C THR A 375 -7.33 24.20 -0.59
N PHE A 376 -6.60 23.13 -0.91
CA PHE A 376 -7.14 21.96 -1.58
C PHE A 376 -7.50 20.89 -0.54
N TYR A 377 -8.64 20.25 -0.73
CA TYR A 377 -9.11 19.11 0.07
C TYR A 377 -9.19 17.92 -0.87
N LEU A 378 -8.31 16.93 -0.67
CA LEU A 378 -8.12 15.82 -1.60
C LEU A 378 -8.51 14.50 -0.93
N ASP A 379 -9.41 13.76 -1.57
CA ASP A 379 -9.79 12.42 -1.13
C ASP A 379 -10.07 11.51 -2.33
N GLY A 380 -9.78 10.22 -2.18
CA GLY A 380 -10.00 9.19 -3.19
C GLY A 380 -11.40 8.56 -3.18
N ALA A 381 -12.37 9.15 -2.47
CA ALA A 381 -13.76 8.69 -2.42
C ALA A 381 -14.42 8.75 -3.81
N HIS A 382 -15.04 7.65 -4.23
CA HIS A 382 -15.67 7.53 -5.55
C HIS A 382 -16.96 6.66 -5.53
N THR A 383 -17.39 6.24 -4.34
CA THR A 383 -18.67 5.53 -4.12
C THR A 383 -19.52 6.34 -3.16
N GLU A 384 -20.85 6.17 -3.20
CA GLU A 384 -21.77 6.89 -2.30
C GLU A 384 -21.38 6.71 -0.83
N GLU A 385 -21.04 5.48 -0.41
CA GLU A 385 -20.61 5.17 0.95
C GLU A 385 -19.30 5.88 1.36
N SER A 386 -18.36 6.10 0.42
CA SER A 386 -17.10 6.78 0.71
C SER A 386 -17.21 8.30 0.61
N MET A 387 -18.11 8.82 -0.24
CA MET A 387 -18.33 10.26 -0.41
C MET A 387 -18.95 10.91 0.84
N ARG A 388 -19.78 10.19 1.58
CA ARG A 388 -20.43 10.73 2.78
C ARG A 388 -19.41 11.11 3.88
N PRO A 389 -18.51 10.22 4.33
CA PRO A 389 -17.45 10.59 5.29
C PRO A 389 -16.56 11.72 4.78
N GLY A 390 -16.19 11.71 3.49
CA GLY A 390 -15.40 12.79 2.89
C GLY A 390 -16.11 14.15 2.91
N ALA A 391 -17.42 14.20 2.66
CA ALA A 391 -18.21 15.42 2.75
C ALA A 391 -18.34 15.92 4.19
N GLU A 392 -18.51 15.03 5.16
CA GLU A 392 -18.54 15.36 6.59
C GLU A 392 -17.20 15.93 7.05
N TRP A 393 -16.08 15.28 6.66
CA TRP A 393 -14.74 15.77 6.92
C TRP A 393 -14.50 17.16 6.33
N PHE A 394 -14.83 17.35 5.05
CA PHE A 394 -14.70 18.65 4.39
C PHE A 394 -15.51 19.74 5.11
N SER A 395 -16.77 19.44 5.42
CA SER A 395 -17.67 20.39 6.12
C SER A 395 -17.14 20.78 7.50
N ALA A 396 -16.59 19.82 8.25
CA ALA A 396 -16.00 20.09 9.56
C ALA A 396 -14.79 21.04 9.48
N HIS A 397 -13.98 20.94 8.41
CA HIS A 397 -12.78 21.78 8.26
C HIS A 397 -13.06 23.15 7.66
N VAL A 398 -14.09 23.30 6.83
CA VAL A 398 -14.47 24.60 6.23
C VAL A 398 -15.29 25.44 7.18
N ASN A 399 -16.18 24.83 7.96
CA ASN A 399 -17.03 25.53 8.91
C ASN A 399 -16.33 25.88 10.24
N ALA A 400 -15.14 25.34 10.49
CA ALA A 400 -14.33 25.65 11.68
C ALA A 400 -13.49 26.93 11.53
N LYS A 401 -13.60 27.65 10.41
CA LYS A 401 -12.99 28.95 10.14
C LYS A 401 -14.06 30.04 10.19
#